data_0e1afc8c8c5b40e8dcbf92bdafb53306
#
_entry.id   0e1afc8c8c5b40e8dcbf92bdafb53306
#
_cell.length_a   1.000
_cell.length_b   1.000
_cell.length_c   1.000
_cell.angle_alpha   90.00
_cell.angle_beta   90.00
_cell.angle_gamma   90.00
#
_symmetry.space_group_name_H-M   'P 1'
#
loop_
_entity.id
_entity.type
_entity.pdbx_description
1 polymer ?
#
loop_
_entity_poly.entity_id
_entity_poly.type
_entity_poly.pdbx_seq_one_letter_code
_entity_poly.pdbx_strand_id
1 'polypeptide(L)' 'MLKLEGSVESIVFRNEDNHYTVARFRPTDSGRLFRDDLTTIVGALPGVHVGELLSVEGEWEKDPKYGRQLRVISFT' A
#
# COMPACT_ATOMS: atom_id res chain seq x y z
N MET A 1 12.59 -7.74 4.90
CA MET A 1 11.36 -7.29 4.26
C MET A 1 10.42 -6.71 5.28
N LEU A 2 9.74 -5.67 4.95
CA LEU A 2 8.83 -5.01 5.88
C LEU A 2 7.43 -5.54 5.71
N LYS A 3 6.71 -5.70 6.80
CA LYS A 3 5.34 -6.14 6.76
C LYS A 3 4.47 -5.08 7.42
N LEU A 4 3.39 -4.69 6.76
CA LEU A 4 2.45 -3.73 7.29
C LEU A 4 1.05 -4.29 7.19
N GLU A 5 0.24 -3.97 8.18
CA GLU A 5 -1.18 -4.31 8.15
C GLU A 5 -1.97 -3.04 8.21
N GLY A 6 -3.05 -2.99 7.49
CA GLY A 6 -3.87 -1.81 7.48
C GLY A 6 -4.98 -1.90 6.45
N SER A 7 -5.52 -0.77 6.08
CA SER A 7 -6.63 -0.73 5.14
C SER A 7 -6.28 0.14 3.94
N VAL A 8 -6.93 -0.16 2.83
CA VAL A 8 -6.75 0.60 1.61
C VAL A 8 -7.63 1.83 1.70
N GLU A 9 -7.01 3.00 1.68
CA GLU A 9 -7.75 4.24 1.81
C GLU A 9 -8.26 4.71 0.46
N SER A 10 -7.45 4.61 -0.56
CA SER A 10 -7.86 5.00 -1.91
C SER A 10 -6.95 4.34 -2.93
N ILE A 11 -7.43 4.23 -4.16
CA ILE A 11 -6.66 3.70 -5.28
C ILE A 11 -6.30 4.91 -6.13
N VAL A 12 -5.00 5.15 -6.28
CA VAL A 12 -4.54 6.27 -7.09
C VAL A 12 -4.48 5.90 -8.56
N PHE A 13 -4.07 4.68 -8.83
CA PHE A 13 -3.91 4.23 -10.22
C PHE A 13 -4.00 2.71 -10.26
N ARG A 14 -4.60 2.18 -11.29
CA ARG A 14 -4.64 0.73 -11.50
C ARG A 14 -4.53 0.44 -12.97
N ASN A 15 -3.62 -0.46 -13.35
CA ASN A 15 -3.50 -0.93 -14.70
C ASN A 15 -4.21 -2.27 -14.78
N GLU A 16 -5.24 -2.35 -15.58
CA GLU A 16 -6.07 -3.55 -15.64
C GLU A 16 -5.35 -4.72 -16.31
N ASP A 17 -4.37 -4.44 -17.13
CA ASP A 17 -3.71 -5.53 -17.85
C ASP A 17 -2.78 -6.33 -16.99
N ASN A 18 -2.05 -5.68 -16.10
CA ASN A 18 -1.09 -6.37 -15.27
C ASN A 18 -1.37 -6.21 -13.79
N HIS A 19 -2.49 -5.56 -13.43
CA HIS A 19 -2.92 -5.36 -12.06
C HIS A 19 -1.97 -4.49 -11.24
N TYR A 20 -1.08 -3.75 -11.90
CA TYR A 20 -0.19 -2.86 -11.18
C TYR A 20 -1.04 -1.75 -10.57
N THR A 21 -0.91 -1.57 -9.29
CA THR A 21 -1.77 -0.65 -8.55
C THR A 21 -0.91 0.27 -7.70
N VAL A 22 -1.30 1.53 -7.64
CA VAL A 22 -0.74 2.50 -6.71
C VAL A 22 -1.88 2.89 -5.79
N ALA A 23 -1.71 2.67 -4.51
CA ALA A 23 -2.78 2.91 -3.54
C ALA A 23 -2.27 3.63 -2.32
N ARG A 24 -3.17 4.32 -1.64
CA ARG A 24 -2.87 4.94 -0.37
C ARG A 24 -3.36 3.98 0.71
N PHE A 25 -2.47 3.64 1.60
CA PHE A 25 -2.70 2.60 2.59
C PHE A 25 -2.57 3.22 3.98
N ARG A 26 -3.54 2.93 4.83
CA ARG A 26 -3.51 3.43 6.19
C ARG A 26 -3.10 2.30 7.12
N PRO A 27 -1.88 2.32 7.63
CA PRO A 27 -1.43 1.27 8.54
C PRO A 27 -2.21 1.31 9.84
N THR A 28 -2.48 0.14 10.38
CA THR A 28 -3.16 0.05 11.66
C THR A 28 -2.20 -0.36 12.75
N ASP A 29 -0.95 0.00 12.60
CA ASP A 29 0.05 -0.34 13.55
C ASP A 29 -0.32 0.22 14.88
N SER A 30 -0.38 -0.61 15.86
CA SER A 30 -0.86 -0.22 17.10
C SER A 30 0.08 0.72 17.76
N GLY A 31 0.76 1.21 17.96
CA GLY A 31 1.54 2.16 18.65
C GLY A 31 1.52 3.50 18.01
N ARG A 32 0.85 3.65 16.91
CA ARG A 32 0.90 4.87 16.27
C ARG A 32 -0.09 5.77 16.73
N LEU A 33 0.27 6.92 17.06
CA LEU A 33 -0.64 7.90 17.51
C LEU A 33 -0.98 8.88 16.46
N PHE A 34 -0.28 8.90 15.40
CA PHE A 34 -0.48 9.87 14.46
C PHE A 34 -0.97 9.28 13.27
N ARG A 35 -1.86 8.78 13.32
CA ARG A 35 -2.31 8.12 12.46
C ARG A 35 -2.83 8.60 11.26
N ASP A 36 -2.82 9.69 10.91
CA ASP A 36 -3.28 10.23 9.67
C ASP A 36 -2.29 10.04 8.55
N ASP A 37 -1.17 9.47 8.83
CA ASP A 37 -0.17 9.31 7.80
C ASP A 37 -0.49 8.14 6.92
N LEU A 38 -0.70 8.38 5.66
CA LEU A 38 -0.93 7.33 4.69
C LEU A 38 0.37 6.93 4.05
N THR A 39 0.49 5.67 3.72
CA THR A 39 1.64 5.13 3.04
C THR A 39 1.24 4.78 1.62
N THR A 40 2.05 5.15 0.65
CA THR A 40 1.81 4.73 -0.72
C THR A 40 2.33 3.32 -0.89
N ILE A 41 1.50 2.43 -1.39
CA ILE A 41 1.94 1.07 -1.70
C ILE A 41 1.74 0.86 -3.18
N VAL A 42 2.68 0.12 -3.80
CA VAL A 42 2.64 -0.14 -5.22
C VAL A 42 2.94 -1.60 -5.48
N GLY A 43 2.39 -2.14 -6.53
CA GLY A 43 2.66 -3.52 -6.91
C GLY A 43 1.47 -4.15 -7.58
N ALA A 44 1.56 -5.44 -7.84
CA ALA A 44 0.46 -6.17 -8.44
C ALA A 44 -0.51 -6.54 -7.32
N LEU A 45 -1.65 -5.87 -7.29
CA LEU A 45 -2.64 -6.04 -6.24
C LEU A 45 -4.00 -6.36 -6.85
N PRO A 46 -4.13 -7.50 -7.49
CA PRO A 46 -5.39 -7.84 -8.15
C PRO A 46 -6.53 -8.00 -7.14
N GLY A 47 -7.67 -7.45 -7.46
CA GLY A 47 -8.85 -7.62 -6.62
C GLY A 47 -8.89 -6.79 -5.36
N VAL A 48 -7.91 -5.94 -5.13
CA VAL A 48 -7.89 -5.13 -3.92
C VAL A 48 -8.85 -3.95 -4.08
N HIS A 49 -9.63 -3.68 -3.05
CA HIS A 49 -10.63 -2.62 -3.08
C HIS A 49 -10.41 -1.62 -1.96
N VAL A 50 -10.92 -0.42 -2.15
CA VAL A 50 -10.93 0.59 -1.10
C VAL A 50 -11.68 0.05 0.11
N GLY A 51 -11.14 0.26 1.29
CA GLY A 51 -11.75 -0.21 2.53
C GLY A 51 -11.32 -1.58 2.97
N GLU A 52 -10.60 -2.29 2.13
CA GLU A 52 -10.21 -3.65 2.44
C GLU A 52 -9.04 -3.69 3.41
N LEU A 53 -9.07 -4.62 4.34
CA LEU A 53 -7.97 -4.81 5.26
C LEU A 53 -6.97 -5.77 4.64
N LEU A 54 -5.72 -5.38 4.65
CA LEU A 54 -4.66 -6.17 4.03
C LEU A 54 -3.46 -6.29 4.92
N SER A 55 -2.72 -7.35 4.72
CA SER A 55 -1.38 -7.49 5.25
C SER A 55 -0.45 -7.50 4.04
N VAL A 56 0.45 -6.55 3.94
CA VAL A 56 1.34 -6.43 2.79
C VAL A 56 2.78 -6.57 3.24
N GLU A 57 3.57 -7.20 2.39
CA GLU A 57 5.01 -7.33 2.63
C GLU A 57 5.76 -6.77 1.45
N GLY A 58 6.81 -6.04 1.72
CA GLY A 58 7.57 -5.45 0.64
C GLY A 58 8.77 -4.70 1.13
N GLU A 59 9.28 -3.84 0.29
CA GLU A 59 10.47 -3.06 0.58
C GLU A 59 10.23 -1.61 0.25
N TRP A 60 10.83 -0.74 1.05
CA TRP A 60 10.73 0.68 0.77
C TRP A 60 11.55 1.02 -0.46
N GLU A 61 11.01 1.90 -1.26
CA GLU A 61 11.77 2.45 -2.38
C GLU A 61 11.39 3.92 -2.52
N LYS A 62 12.20 4.67 -3.24
CA LYS A 62 11.95 6.08 -3.44
C LYS A 62 11.51 6.30 -4.87
N ASP A 63 10.39 6.97 -5.02
CA ASP A 63 9.86 7.30 -6.32
C ASP A 63 10.00 8.80 -6.54
N PRO A 64 10.53 9.25 -7.67
CA PRO A 64 10.69 10.68 -7.89
C PRO A 64 9.40 11.46 -7.84
N LYS A 65 8.29 10.83 -8.18
CA LYS A 65 7.03 11.53 -8.21
C LYS A 65 6.28 11.46 -6.89
N TYR A 66 6.29 10.30 -6.24
CA TYR A 66 5.49 10.11 -5.05
C TYR A 66 6.30 10.11 -3.77
N GLY A 67 7.60 10.15 -3.84
CA GLY A 67 8.45 10.09 -2.66
C GLY A 67 8.62 8.65 -2.21
N ARG A 68 8.64 8.43 -0.90
CA ARG A 68 8.85 7.09 -0.39
C ARG A 68 7.58 6.26 -0.54
N GLN A 69 7.73 5.05 -1.00
CA GLN A 69 6.60 4.15 -1.18
C GLN A 69 7.03 2.73 -0.85
N LEU A 70 6.07 1.89 -0.55
CA LEU A 70 6.34 0.49 -0.28
C LEU A 70 6.04 -0.31 -1.52
N ARG A 71 7.05 -0.98 -2.05
CA ARG A 71 6.87 -1.86 -3.19
C ARG A 71 6.45 -3.22 -2.65
N VAL A 72 5.21 -3.58 -2.88
CA VAL A 72 4.62 -4.78 -2.31
C VAL A 72 5.07 -5.99 -3.09
N ILE A 73 5.57 -6.99 -2.39
CA ILE A 73 5.99 -8.24 -2.99
C ILE A 73 4.92 -9.29 -2.79
N SER A 74 4.25 -9.27 -1.67
CA SER A 74 3.14 -10.19 -1.45
C SER A 74 2.13 -9.55 -0.52
N PHE A 75 0.89 -10.04 -0.57
CA PHE A 75 -0.16 -9.52 0.31
C PHE A 75 -1.20 -10.60 0.56
N THR A 76 -1.96 -10.42 1.63
CA THR A 76 -3.06 -11.32 1.94
C THR A 76 -4.26 -10.55 2.39
#